data_dc8bb3a2a6c84226a6e8533d0016d6b2
#
_entry.id   dc8bb3a2a6c84226a6e8533d0016d6b2
#
_cell.length_a   1.000
_cell.length_b   1.000
_cell.length_c   1.000
_cell.angle_alpha   90.00
_cell.angle_beta   90.00
_cell.angle_gamma   90.00
#
_symmetry.space_group_name_H-M   'P 1'
#
loop_
_entity.id
_entity.type
_entity.pdbx_description
1 polymer ?
#
loop_
_entity_poly.entity_id
_entity_poly.type
_entity_poly.pdbx_seq_one_letter_code
_entity_poly.pdbx_strand_id
1 'polypeptide(L)'
;MGTLTNIHGLPQSIVDAVTNDPYTGGGDISCTKLIDSPRVRVLGGKHKDQITVDVSERVWALLGQAVHTILERAGLRQEGVITEERLYADVDGWLVSGQVDTLHLASEKLSDFKVTTVWKKNGSDSWTRQLNVLRWLAHKNGGHTINTLEVVAIFRDFRKSEALRDPSYPQAAIQ
;
A
#
# COMPACT_ATOMS: atom_id res chain seq x y z
N MET A 1 13.58 17.83 1.86
CA MET A 1 12.48 17.28 1.05
C MET A 1 12.89 17.43 -0.38
N GLY A 2 12.79 16.38 -1.22
CA GLY A 2 13.13 16.51 -2.64
C GLY A 2 12.28 17.57 -3.34
N THR A 3 12.72 18.04 -4.50
CA THR A 3 12.00 19.06 -5.26
C THR A 3 10.81 18.43 -5.98
N LEU A 4 9.61 18.98 -5.77
CA LEU A 4 8.42 18.59 -6.54
C LEU A 4 8.26 19.58 -7.71
N THR A 5 8.09 19.07 -8.93
CA THR A 5 7.86 19.87 -10.13
C THR A 5 6.47 19.60 -10.69
N ASN A 6 5.98 20.52 -11.51
CA ASN A 6 4.73 20.39 -12.27
C ASN A 6 4.98 20.77 -13.73
N ILE A 7 5.81 19.99 -14.41
CA ILE A 7 6.26 20.29 -15.79
C ILE A 7 5.11 20.18 -16.80
N HIS A 8 4.06 19.44 -16.48
CA HIS A 8 2.89 19.25 -17.35
C HIS A 8 1.76 20.25 -17.05
N GLY A 9 1.94 21.20 -16.13
CA GLY A 9 0.93 22.21 -15.81
C GLY A 9 -0.38 21.62 -15.29
N LEU A 10 -0.30 20.57 -14.47
CA LEU A 10 -1.49 19.98 -13.85
C LEU A 10 -2.22 21.01 -12.95
N PRO A 11 -3.56 20.95 -12.86
CA PRO A 11 -4.34 21.83 -12.00
C PRO A 11 -3.84 21.84 -10.53
N GLN A 12 -3.91 23.01 -9.89
CA GLN A 12 -3.42 23.20 -8.52
C GLN A 12 -4.05 22.19 -7.55
N SER A 13 -5.33 21.85 -7.72
CA SER A 13 -6.01 20.84 -6.89
C SER A 13 -5.34 19.46 -6.92
N ILE A 14 -4.77 19.06 -8.08
CA ILE A 14 -4.01 17.81 -8.20
C ILE A 14 -2.66 17.95 -7.50
N VAL A 15 -1.98 19.08 -7.70
CA VAL A 15 -0.70 19.38 -7.02
C VAL A 15 -0.88 19.31 -5.51
N ASP A 16 -1.92 19.97 -4.99
CA ASP A 16 -2.23 20.00 -3.55
C ASP A 16 -2.55 18.60 -3.03
N ALA A 17 -3.35 17.82 -3.74
CA ALA A 17 -3.70 16.46 -3.36
C ALA A 17 -2.48 15.53 -3.28
N VAL A 18 -1.53 15.67 -4.22
CA VAL A 18 -0.28 14.89 -4.23
C VAL A 18 0.69 15.35 -3.14
N THR A 19 0.69 16.64 -2.81
CA THR A 19 1.62 17.23 -1.84
C THR A 19 1.16 17.01 -0.41
N ASN A 20 -0.14 17.10 -0.16
CA ASN A 20 -0.75 16.97 1.16
C ASN A 20 -1.19 15.51 1.41
N ASP A 21 -0.23 14.59 1.31
CA ASP A 21 -0.48 13.20 1.64
C ASP A 21 -0.81 13.08 3.14
N PRO A 22 -2.03 12.69 3.52
CA PRO A 22 -2.42 12.51 4.92
C PRO A 22 -1.69 11.34 5.59
N TYR A 23 -1.02 10.51 4.81
CA TYR A 23 -0.22 9.39 5.30
C TYR A 23 1.07 9.86 5.98
N THR A 24 0.92 10.39 7.18
CA THR A 24 2.07 10.64 8.06
C THR A 24 2.57 9.30 8.59
N GLY A 25 3.71 8.86 8.10
CA GLY A 25 4.38 7.67 8.62
C GLY A 25 4.61 7.79 10.13
N GLY A 26 4.31 6.75 10.89
CA GLY A 26 4.64 6.65 12.31
C GLY A 26 5.87 5.76 12.53
N GLY A 27 6.56 5.98 13.65
CA GLY A 27 7.76 5.20 14.02
C GLY A 27 9.02 5.57 13.26
N ASP A 28 10.11 4.87 13.56
CA ASP A 28 11.43 5.09 12.95
C ASP A 28 11.50 4.47 11.56
N ILE A 29 10.84 3.33 11.37
CA ILE A 29 10.80 2.62 10.10
C ILE A 29 9.41 2.02 9.84
N SER A 30 8.86 2.33 8.65
CA SER A 30 7.60 1.69 8.23
C SER A 30 7.85 0.30 7.65
N CYS A 31 6.80 -0.55 7.68
CA CYS A 31 6.79 -1.88 7.08
C CYS A 31 7.31 -1.86 5.63
N THR A 32 6.83 -0.94 4.80
CA THR A 32 7.25 -0.79 3.41
C THR A 32 8.73 -0.44 3.29
N LYS A 33 9.23 0.47 4.12
CA LYS A 33 10.67 0.81 4.14
C LYS A 33 11.53 -0.33 4.67
N LEU A 34 11.01 -1.16 5.58
CA LEU A 34 11.74 -2.30 6.13
C LEU A 34 12.01 -3.37 5.07
N ILE A 35 11.03 -3.62 4.20
CA ILE A 35 11.14 -4.64 3.13
C ILE A 35 11.87 -4.15 1.88
N ASP A 36 12.08 -2.84 1.74
CA ASP A 36 12.85 -2.26 0.65
C ASP A 36 14.33 -2.61 0.74
N SER A 37 15.03 -2.51 -0.40
CA SER A 37 16.49 -2.65 -0.44
C SER A 37 17.15 -1.66 0.51
N PRO A 38 17.99 -2.12 1.46
CA PRO A 38 18.72 -1.22 2.35
C PRO A 38 19.55 -0.16 1.61
N ARG A 39 20.10 -0.51 0.44
CA ARG A 39 20.85 0.40 -0.41
C ARG A 39 19.98 1.55 -0.92
N VAL A 40 18.77 1.24 -1.42
CA VAL A 40 17.82 2.26 -1.93
C VAL A 40 17.43 3.19 -0.79
N ARG A 41 17.14 2.63 0.39
CA ARG A 41 16.76 3.42 1.57
C ARG A 41 17.86 4.36 2.02
N VAL A 42 19.11 3.87 2.14
CA VAL A 42 20.26 4.68 2.57
C VAL A 42 20.58 5.76 1.55
N LEU A 43 20.64 5.42 0.26
CA LEU A 43 20.92 6.40 -0.80
C LEU A 43 19.79 7.41 -0.95
N GLY A 44 18.53 6.96 -0.89
CA GLY A 44 17.36 7.84 -0.91
C GLY A 44 17.35 8.85 0.25
N GLY A 45 17.74 8.41 1.46
CA GLY A 45 17.91 9.30 2.61
C GLY A 45 19.05 10.29 2.43
N LYS A 46 20.22 9.81 1.96
CA LYS A 46 21.42 10.63 1.76
C LYS A 46 21.26 11.70 0.68
N HIS A 47 20.51 11.39 -0.38
CA HIS A 47 20.34 12.25 -1.55
C HIS A 47 18.93 12.83 -1.68
N LYS A 48 18.12 12.80 -0.61
CA LYS A 48 16.72 13.22 -0.63
C LYS A 48 16.50 14.61 -1.20
N ASP A 49 17.43 15.54 -0.97
CA ASP A 49 17.32 16.93 -1.42
C ASP A 49 17.75 17.12 -2.88
N GLN A 50 18.37 16.09 -3.48
CA GLN A 50 18.76 16.06 -4.90
C GLN A 50 17.72 15.33 -5.77
N ILE A 51 16.76 14.64 -5.13
CA ILE A 51 15.71 13.91 -5.86
C ILE A 51 14.65 14.91 -6.30
N THR A 52 14.41 14.94 -7.60
CA THR A 52 13.28 15.69 -8.19
C THR A 52 12.23 14.70 -8.67
N VAL A 53 10.98 14.94 -8.31
CA VAL A 53 9.83 14.11 -8.72
C VAL A 53 8.78 15.03 -9.31
N ASP A 54 8.21 14.66 -10.45
CA ASP A 54 7.10 15.42 -11.03
C ASP A 54 5.75 14.97 -10.43
N VAL A 55 4.83 15.91 -10.27
CA VAL A 55 3.47 15.64 -9.76
C VAL A 55 2.79 14.53 -10.56
N SER A 56 2.99 14.50 -11.88
CA SER A 56 2.38 13.50 -12.76
C SER A 56 2.77 12.06 -12.41
N GLU A 57 3.96 11.84 -11.86
CA GLU A 57 4.43 10.52 -11.43
C GLU A 57 3.66 9.99 -10.21
N ARG A 58 3.04 10.90 -9.43
CA ARG A 58 2.30 10.57 -8.22
C ARG A 58 0.78 10.53 -8.38
N VAL A 59 0.23 10.93 -9.52
CA VAL A 59 -1.22 10.95 -9.77
C VAL A 59 -1.86 9.57 -9.52
N TRP A 60 -1.17 8.49 -9.86
CA TRP A 60 -1.67 7.14 -9.62
C TRP A 60 -1.77 6.75 -8.15
N ALA A 61 -1.01 7.40 -7.28
CA ALA A 61 -1.13 7.19 -5.84
C ALA A 61 -2.48 7.70 -5.31
N LEU A 62 -3.03 8.78 -5.88
CA LEU A 62 -4.36 9.31 -5.54
C LEU A 62 -5.47 8.27 -5.78
N LEU A 63 -5.38 7.51 -6.87
CA LEU A 63 -6.35 6.43 -7.14
C LEU A 63 -6.26 5.35 -6.06
N GLY A 64 -5.06 4.96 -5.66
CA GLY A 64 -4.86 4.03 -4.55
C GLY A 64 -5.48 4.55 -3.26
N GLN A 65 -5.16 5.78 -2.87
CA GLN A 65 -5.72 6.43 -1.66
C GLN A 65 -7.26 6.52 -1.70
N ALA A 66 -7.84 6.88 -2.85
CA ALA A 66 -9.29 6.93 -3.00
C ALA A 66 -9.95 5.57 -2.78
N VAL A 67 -9.37 4.50 -3.33
CA VAL A 67 -9.86 3.13 -3.14
C VAL A 67 -9.77 2.73 -1.66
N HIS A 68 -8.62 2.95 -1.01
CA HIS A 68 -8.44 2.66 0.42
C HIS A 68 -9.48 3.40 1.27
N THR A 69 -9.68 4.71 1.05
CA THR A 69 -10.69 5.50 1.77
C THR A 69 -12.11 4.97 1.59
N ILE A 70 -12.47 4.49 0.40
CA ILE A 70 -13.80 3.91 0.14
C ILE A 70 -13.95 2.58 0.88
N LEU A 71 -12.93 1.73 0.83
CA LEU A 71 -12.96 0.41 1.47
C LEU A 71 -12.92 0.52 2.99
N GLU A 72 -12.15 1.44 3.55
CA GLU A 72 -12.16 1.78 4.98
C GLU A 72 -13.58 2.10 5.45
N ARG A 73 -14.25 3.05 4.79
CA ARG A 73 -15.64 3.44 5.13
C ARG A 73 -16.63 2.27 5.06
N ALA A 74 -16.39 1.33 4.16
CA ALA A 74 -17.21 0.12 4.07
C ALA A 74 -16.90 -0.85 5.22
N GLY A 75 -15.63 -1.01 5.58
CA GLY A 75 -15.18 -1.88 6.66
C GLY A 75 -15.63 -1.42 8.05
N LEU A 76 -15.65 -0.10 8.30
CA LEU A 76 -16.13 0.47 9.58
C LEU A 76 -17.58 0.09 9.95
N ARG A 77 -18.36 -0.40 9.00
CA ARG A 77 -19.74 -0.87 9.21
C ARG A 77 -19.82 -2.36 9.54
N GLN A 78 -18.69 -3.07 9.59
CA GLN A 78 -18.64 -4.51 9.82
C GLN A 78 -18.15 -4.80 11.24
N GLU A 79 -18.91 -5.56 11.99
CA GLU A 79 -18.53 -5.99 13.32
C GLU A 79 -17.35 -6.98 13.25
N GLY A 80 -16.39 -6.83 14.16
CA GLY A 80 -15.19 -7.69 14.21
C GLY A 80 -14.20 -7.45 13.06
N VAL A 81 -14.29 -6.30 12.41
CA VAL A 81 -13.35 -5.87 11.36
C VAL A 81 -12.59 -4.63 11.81
N ILE A 82 -11.26 -4.70 11.77
CA ILE A 82 -10.36 -3.58 12.00
C ILE A 82 -9.90 -3.06 10.63
N THR A 83 -10.01 -1.75 10.39
CA THR A 83 -9.60 -1.12 9.13
C THR A 83 -8.64 0.03 9.36
N GLU A 84 -7.65 0.16 8.46
CA GLU A 84 -6.67 1.26 8.41
C GLU A 84 -5.97 1.53 9.76
N GLU A 85 -5.88 0.52 10.63
CA GLU A 85 -5.22 0.66 11.92
C GLU A 85 -3.70 0.62 11.78
N ARG A 86 -3.05 1.60 12.41
CA ARG A 86 -1.59 1.66 12.44
C ARG A 86 -1.05 0.96 13.69
N LEU A 87 -0.24 -0.03 13.45
CA LEU A 87 0.37 -0.89 14.45
C LEU A 87 1.84 -0.53 14.66
N TYR A 88 2.35 -0.75 15.86
CA TYR A 88 3.72 -0.42 16.24
C TYR A 88 4.35 -1.54 17.06
N ALA A 89 5.65 -1.75 16.89
CA ALA A 89 6.43 -2.60 17.80
C ALA A 89 7.86 -2.09 17.91
N ASP A 90 8.41 -2.14 19.12
CA ASP A 90 9.83 -1.93 19.35
C ASP A 90 10.63 -3.18 18.98
N VAL A 91 11.72 -2.97 18.25
CA VAL A 91 12.69 -3.99 17.89
C VAL A 91 14.09 -3.41 18.11
N ASP A 92 14.74 -3.80 19.19
CA ASP A 92 16.08 -3.35 19.53
C ASP A 92 16.24 -1.82 19.53
N GLY A 93 15.22 -1.11 20.05
CA GLY A 93 15.17 0.35 20.10
C GLY A 93 14.72 1.03 18.80
N TRP A 94 14.27 0.27 17.80
CA TRP A 94 13.65 0.79 16.60
C TRP A 94 12.13 0.63 16.66
N LEU A 95 11.40 1.73 16.57
CA LEU A 95 9.94 1.68 16.48
C LEU A 95 9.51 1.35 15.05
N VAL A 96 9.21 0.07 14.83
CA VAL A 96 8.68 -0.42 13.54
C VAL A 96 7.18 -0.15 13.49
N SER A 97 6.68 0.36 12.35
CA SER A 97 5.26 0.61 12.16
C SER A 97 4.72 0.01 10.86
N GLY A 98 3.44 -0.31 10.85
CA GLY A 98 2.71 -0.73 9.66
C GLY A 98 1.23 -0.44 9.81
N GLN A 99 0.56 -0.17 8.71
CA GLN A 99 -0.88 0.03 8.70
C GLN A 99 -1.53 -1.16 8.03
N VAL A 100 -2.50 -1.76 8.71
CA VAL A 100 -3.30 -2.85 8.15
C VAL A 100 -4.48 -2.26 7.38
N ASP A 101 -4.73 -2.73 6.17
CA ASP A 101 -5.89 -2.26 5.42
C ASP A 101 -7.16 -2.84 6.03
N THR A 102 -7.20 -4.17 6.23
CA THR A 102 -8.36 -4.84 6.85
C THR A 102 -7.92 -6.10 7.58
N LEU A 103 -8.34 -6.23 8.85
CA LEU A 103 -8.17 -7.43 9.66
C LEU A 103 -9.54 -7.94 10.12
N HIS A 104 -9.92 -9.12 9.64
CA HIS A 104 -11.13 -9.82 10.02
C HIS A 104 -10.83 -10.74 11.21
N LEU A 105 -11.29 -10.37 12.40
CA LEU A 105 -10.98 -11.09 13.64
C LEU A 105 -11.58 -12.51 13.65
N ALA A 106 -12.84 -12.65 13.25
CA ALA A 106 -13.53 -13.93 13.28
C ALA A 106 -12.97 -14.99 12.31
N SER A 107 -12.44 -14.55 11.16
CA SER A 107 -11.84 -15.43 10.15
C SER A 107 -10.31 -15.47 10.22
N GLU A 108 -9.71 -14.75 11.16
CA GLU A 108 -8.25 -14.65 11.35
C GLU A 108 -7.53 -14.31 10.03
N LYS A 109 -8.11 -13.37 9.27
CA LYS A 109 -7.66 -13.01 7.93
C LYS A 109 -7.22 -11.56 7.87
N LEU A 110 -6.01 -11.32 7.36
CA LEU A 110 -5.46 -10.02 7.02
C LEU A 110 -5.52 -9.84 5.51
N SER A 111 -6.24 -8.82 5.05
CA SER A 111 -6.34 -8.46 3.63
C SER A 111 -5.67 -7.12 3.38
N ASP A 112 -4.94 -7.03 2.27
CA ASP A 112 -4.23 -5.84 1.79
C ASP A 112 -4.73 -5.52 0.38
N PHE A 113 -5.12 -4.27 0.14
CA PHE A 113 -5.69 -3.83 -1.13
C PHE A 113 -4.62 -3.16 -1.99
N LYS A 114 -4.52 -3.59 -3.25
CA LYS A 114 -3.55 -3.04 -4.19
C LYS A 114 -4.22 -2.57 -5.48
N VAL A 115 -4.13 -1.28 -5.77
CA VAL A 115 -4.48 -0.75 -7.08
C VAL A 115 -3.25 -0.86 -7.97
N THR A 116 -3.29 -1.74 -8.95
CA THR A 116 -2.11 -2.12 -9.74
C THR A 116 -2.44 -2.40 -11.20
N THR A 117 -1.45 -2.85 -11.97
CA THR A 117 -1.66 -3.28 -13.35
C THR A 117 -2.03 -4.75 -13.42
N VAL A 118 -2.76 -5.14 -14.47
CA VAL A 118 -3.15 -6.53 -14.73
C VAL A 118 -1.95 -7.49 -14.84
N TRP A 119 -0.77 -6.99 -15.19
CA TRP A 119 0.47 -7.77 -15.28
C TRP A 119 1.04 -8.19 -13.91
N LYS A 120 0.50 -7.64 -12.82
CA LYS A 120 0.83 -8.02 -11.44
C LYS A 120 -0.10 -9.10 -10.87
N LYS A 121 -0.90 -9.78 -11.69
CA LYS A 121 -1.86 -10.81 -11.25
C LYS A 121 -1.26 -11.94 -10.40
N ASN A 122 0.02 -12.25 -10.60
CA ASN A 122 0.71 -13.27 -9.82
C ASN A 122 1.31 -12.74 -8.50
N GLY A 123 1.01 -11.48 -8.15
CA GLY A 123 1.54 -10.85 -6.96
C GLY A 123 3.01 -10.44 -7.09
N SER A 124 3.65 -10.22 -5.95
CA SER A 124 5.09 -9.97 -5.86
C SER A 124 5.61 -10.37 -4.47
N ASP A 125 6.90 -10.71 -4.39
CA ASP A 125 7.56 -11.05 -3.13
C ASP A 125 7.45 -9.92 -2.10
N SER A 126 7.44 -8.65 -2.54
CA SER A 126 7.28 -7.51 -1.65
C SER A 126 5.93 -7.51 -0.93
N TRP A 127 4.85 -7.92 -1.59
CA TRP A 127 3.53 -8.04 -0.97
C TRP A 127 3.52 -9.12 0.11
N THR A 128 4.10 -10.29 -0.20
CA THR A 128 4.24 -11.38 0.79
C THR A 128 5.03 -10.94 2.01
N ARG A 129 6.14 -10.24 1.81
CA ARG A 129 6.97 -9.70 2.91
C ARG A 129 6.19 -8.68 3.73
N GLN A 130 5.49 -7.74 3.08
CA GLN A 130 4.66 -6.73 3.74
C GLN A 130 3.62 -7.38 4.65
N LEU A 131 2.84 -8.32 4.11
CA LEU A 131 1.81 -9.02 4.88
C LEU A 131 2.36 -9.80 6.07
N ASN A 132 3.52 -10.42 5.93
CA ASN A 132 4.16 -11.13 7.06
C ASN A 132 4.63 -10.18 8.16
N VAL A 133 5.15 -8.99 7.81
CA VAL A 133 5.50 -7.97 8.81
C VAL A 133 4.23 -7.45 9.49
N LEU A 134 3.16 -7.17 8.73
CA LEU A 134 1.89 -6.72 9.29
C LEU A 134 1.25 -7.77 10.21
N ARG A 135 1.29 -9.06 9.83
CA ARG A 135 0.85 -10.17 10.70
C ARG A 135 1.60 -10.18 12.03
N TRP A 136 2.92 -10.02 11.97
CA TRP A 136 3.75 -9.96 13.17
C TRP A 136 3.41 -8.73 14.02
N LEU A 137 3.23 -7.55 13.43
CA LEU A 137 2.80 -6.34 14.12
C LEU A 137 1.43 -6.54 14.80
N ALA A 138 0.46 -7.11 14.11
CA ALA A 138 -0.87 -7.37 14.66
C ALA A 138 -0.81 -8.34 15.87
N HIS A 139 0.04 -9.35 15.81
CA HIS A 139 0.28 -10.22 16.95
C HIS A 139 0.90 -9.47 18.15
N LYS A 140 1.86 -8.56 17.89
CA LYS A 140 2.53 -7.76 18.94
C LYS A 140 1.60 -6.73 19.58
N ASN A 141 0.67 -6.14 18.84
CA ASN A 141 -0.22 -5.09 19.34
C ASN A 141 -1.44 -5.65 20.09
N GLY A 142 -2.13 -6.62 19.55
CA GLY A 142 -3.38 -7.13 20.11
C GLY A 142 -3.39 -8.62 20.40
N GLY A 143 -2.27 -9.32 20.24
CA GLY A 143 -2.23 -10.78 20.34
C GLY A 143 -3.02 -11.48 19.23
N HIS A 144 -3.35 -10.77 18.15
CA HIS A 144 -4.19 -11.31 17.09
C HIS A 144 -3.51 -12.48 16.38
N THR A 145 -4.24 -13.60 16.31
CA THR A 145 -3.87 -14.73 15.47
C THR A 145 -4.34 -14.48 14.05
N ILE A 146 -3.44 -14.61 13.07
CA ILE A 146 -3.75 -14.44 11.66
C ILE A 146 -3.28 -15.69 10.91
N ASN A 147 -4.23 -16.45 10.39
CA ASN A 147 -4.00 -17.69 9.67
C ASN A 147 -4.02 -17.51 8.14
N THR A 148 -4.69 -16.47 7.66
CA THR A 148 -4.81 -16.18 6.24
C THR A 148 -4.27 -14.80 5.91
N LEU A 149 -3.38 -14.73 4.92
CA LEU A 149 -2.87 -13.50 4.33
C LEU A 149 -3.39 -13.39 2.90
N GLU A 150 -4.06 -12.29 2.58
CA GLU A 150 -4.73 -12.08 1.30
C GLU A 150 -4.31 -10.75 0.68
N VAL A 151 -4.04 -10.75 -0.62
CA VAL A 151 -3.92 -9.51 -1.41
C VAL A 151 -5.09 -9.45 -2.38
N VAL A 152 -5.86 -8.39 -2.29
CA VAL A 152 -6.93 -8.09 -3.24
C VAL A 152 -6.43 -7.07 -4.24
N ALA A 153 -6.08 -7.52 -5.44
CA ALA A 153 -5.56 -6.67 -6.51
C ALA A 153 -6.70 -6.11 -7.38
N ILE A 154 -6.82 -4.78 -7.40
CA ILE A 154 -7.74 -4.05 -8.28
C ILE A 154 -6.95 -3.59 -9.48
N PHE A 155 -7.26 -4.17 -10.65
CA PHE A 155 -6.54 -3.88 -11.89
C PHE A 155 -7.11 -2.64 -12.57
N ARG A 156 -6.33 -1.56 -12.60
CA ARG A 156 -6.72 -0.26 -13.18
C ARG A 156 -6.75 -0.23 -14.72
N ASP A 157 -6.10 -1.22 -15.36
CA ASP A 157 -5.88 -1.28 -16.81
C ASP A 157 -6.42 -2.56 -17.46
N PHE A 158 -7.25 -3.35 -16.74
CA PHE A 158 -7.86 -4.55 -17.30
C PHE A 158 -8.82 -4.21 -18.44
N ARG A 159 -8.65 -4.89 -19.57
CA ARG A 159 -9.50 -4.75 -20.75
C ARG A 159 -10.16 -6.08 -21.11
N LYS A 160 -11.44 -6.19 -20.87
CA LYS A 160 -12.21 -7.39 -21.21
C LYS A 160 -12.10 -7.78 -22.69
N SER A 161 -12.07 -6.79 -23.59
CA SER A 161 -11.90 -7.03 -25.03
C SER A 161 -10.56 -7.68 -25.39
N GLU A 162 -9.49 -7.31 -24.68
CA GLU A 162 -8.18 -7.92 -24.87
C GLU A 162 -8.19 -9.37 -24.35
N ALA A 163 -8.75 -9.58 -23.16
CA ALA A 163 -8.86 -10.91 -22.57
C ALA A 163 -9.67 -11.90 -23.44
N LEU A 164 -10.70 -11.42 -24.13
CA LEU A 164 -11.50 -12.24 -25.04
C LEU A 164 -10.79 -12.56 -26.37
N ARG A 165 -9.88 -11.67 -26.80
CA ARG A 165 -9.19 -11.78 -28.08
C ARG A 165 -7.86 -12.54 -27.98
N ASP A 166 -7.15 -12.36 -26.89
CA ASP A 166 -5.80 -12.89 -26.68
C ASP A 166 -5.73 -13.73 -25.39
N PRO A 167 -5.64 -15.06 -25.50
CA PRO A 167 -5.51 -15.94 -24.33
C PRO A 167 -4.23 -15.71 -23.50
N SER A 168 -3.19 -15.07 -24.07
CA SER A 168 -1.96 -14.71 -23.36
C SER A 168 -2.14 -13.48 -22.47
N TYR A 169 -3.13 -12.64 -22.78
CA TYR A 169 -3.49 -11.50 -21.92
C TYR A 169 -3.98 -12.03 -20.58
N PRO A 170 -3.56 -11.41 -19.46
CA PRO A 170 -3.98 -11.85 -18.15
C PRO A 170 -5.51 -11.93 -18.04
N GLN A 171 -6.02 -13.14 -17.84
CA GLN A 171 -7.44 -13.35 -17.59
C GLN A 171 -7.70 -12.93 -16.15
N ALA A 172 -8.19 -11.71 -15.95
CA ALA A 172 -8.56 -11.28 -14.61
C ALA A 172 -9.77 -12.11 -14.16
N ALA A 173 -9.54 -13.03 -13.26
CA ALA A 173 -10.58 -13.52 -12.41
C ALA A 173 -10.65 -12.59 -11.20
N ILE A 174 -11.84 -12.38 -10.66
CA ILE A 174 -11.99 -11.99 -9.27
C ILE A 174 -11.56 -13.24 -8.50
N GLN A 175 -10.30 -13.26 -8.10
CA GLN A 175 -9.74 -14.30 -7.24
C GLN A 175 -9.67 -13.74 -5.83
#